data_3e70e14595d23bb80faea87068928fa5
#
_entry.id   3e70e14595d23bb80faea87068928fa5
#
_cell.length_a   1.000
_cell.length_b   1.000
_cell.length_c   1.000
_cell.angle_alpha   90.00
_cell.angle_beta   90.00
_cell.angle_gamma   90.00
#
_symmetry.space_group_name_H-M   'P 1'
#
loop_
_entity.id
_entity.type
_entity.pdbx_description
1 polymer ?
#
loop_
_entity_poly.entity_id
_entity_poly.type
_entity_poly.pdbx_seq_one_letter_code
_entity_poly.pdbx_strand_id
1 'polypeptide(L)'
;MKTWSALLLAAALIGLAPLSAAADDPVIARVNGADIKQSDLDFAASEIGPRLGNYTPQDRKKVLLQYVIENELMATAAQTDSLDKADSFSGRVKYHERRALRDAYFDLKIHDAVTEAEAKKIYDEKIGQLKPEQEVHARHILVATEDEAKEVAERLKKGEDFATIAKEKSKDTSAEGGDLGFFGRGQMLKPFEDAAFALDAGQISAPVQTQFGWHIIKVEEKRDQKLPAFDQVKEAIIAQLVQQKAQEVVTGLRDAAKIEVVDPELKKAMDDAAAKGGGAPGELPADPSVDGAGNN
;
A
#
# COMPACT_ATOMS: atom_id res chain seq x y z
N MET A 1 -40.65 64.21 -38.60
CA MET A 1 -39.36 63.61 -38.87
C MET A 1 -39.15 62.52 -37.81
N LYS A 2 -39.28 61.28 -38.21
CA LYS A 2 -39.21 60.09 -37.34
C LYS A 2 -37.86 59.43 -37.59
N THR A 3 -37.01 59.42 -36.53
CA THR A 3 -35.72 58.73 -36.52
C THR A 3 -35.92 57.27 -36.02
N TRP A 4 -35.65 56.32 -36.84
CA TRP A 4 -35.66 54.93 -36.47
C TRP A 4 -34.28 54.56 -35.90
N SER A 5 -34.25 54.11 -34.65
CA SER A 5 -33.07 53.48 -34.04
C SER A 5 -33.06 51.99 -34.35
N ALA A 6 -32.04 51.54 -35.03
CA ALA A 6 -31.79 50.11 -35.29
C ALA A 6 -31.17 49.47 -34.08
N LEU A 7 -31.86 48.46 -33.48
CA LEU A 7 -31.29 47.55 -32.49
C LEU A 7 -30.48 46.48 -33.19
N LEU A 8 -29.17 46.49 -32.99
CA LEU A 8 -28.27 45.38 -33.35
C LEU A 8 -28.39 44.27 -32.29
N LEU A 9 -29.00 43.16 -32.68
CA LEU A 9 -28.97 41.90 -31.90
C LEU A 9 -27.59 41.24 -32.08
N ALA A 10 -26.74 41.26 -31.08
CA ALA A 10 -25.54 40.46 -31.02
C ALA A 10 -25.90 39.00 -30.67
N ALA A 11 -25.88 38.12 -31.64
CA ALA A 11 -25.99 36.68 -31.42
C ALA A 11 -24.71 36.17 -30.75
N ALA A 12 -24.79 35.87 -29.44
CA ALA A 12 -23.75 35.14 -28.74
C ALA A 12 -23.71 33.68 -29.24
N LEU A 13 -22.73 33.35 -30.04
CA LEU A 13 -22.37 31.95 -30.35
C LEU A 13 -21.86 31.31 -29.06
N ILE A 14 -22.74 30.59 -28.37
CA ILE A 14 -22.34 29.64 -27.34
C ILE A 14 -21.66 28.47 -28.06
N GLY A 15 -20.33 28.47 -28.05
CA GLY A 15 -19.55 27.34 -28.49
C GLY A 15 -19.88 26.14 -27.59
N LEU A 16 -20.63 25.16 -28.13
CA LEU A 16 -20.67 23.84 -27.54
C LEU A 16 -19.22 23.30 -27.57
N ALA A 17 -18.62 23.20 -26.41
CA ALA A 17 -17.44 22.34 -26.22
C ALA A 17 -17.84 20.93 -26.66
N PRO A 18 -16.99 20.22 -27.45
CA PRO A 18 -17.31 18.86 -27.80
C PRO A 18 -17.43 18.05 -26.50
N LEU A 19 -18.59 17.38 -26.33
CA LEU A 19 -18.68 16.30 -25.34
C LEU A 19 -17.46 15.41 -25.60
N SER A 20 -16.69 15.17 -24.54
CA SER A 20 -15.62 14.18 -24.53
C SER A 20 -16.19 12.91 -25.16
N ALA A 21 -15.61 12.47 -26.28
CA ALA A 21 -15.99 11.22 -26.91
C ALA A 21 -15.85 10.14 -25.83
N ALA A 22 -16.94 9.43 -25.54
CA ALA A 22 -16.87 8.22 -24.74
C ALA A 22 -15.75 7.37 -25.36
N ALA A 23 -14.80 6.94 -24.54
CA ALA A 23 -13.72 6.09 -25.00
C ALA A 23 -14.35 4.93 -25.80
N ASP A 24 -13.87 4.70 -27.04
CA ASP A 24 -14.36 3.62 -27.88
C ASP A 24 -14.23 2.30 -27.09
N ASP A 25 -15.36 1.63 -26.87
CA ASP A 25 -15.41 0.29 -26.27
C ASP A 25 -15.46 -0.74 -27.41
N PRO A 26 -14.28 -1.15 -27.95
CA PRO A 26 -14.20 -1.93 -29.15
C PRO A 26 -14.74 -3.34 -28.97
N VAL A 27 -15.42 -3.84 -30.01
CA VAL A 27 -15.85 -5.24 -30.06
C VAL A 27 -14.62 -6.14 -30.25
N ILE A 28 -14.41 -7.06 -29.32
CA ILE A 28 -13.28 -8.00 -29.31
C ILE A 28 -13.65 -9.35 -29.91
N ALA A 29 -14.90 -9.81 -29.72
CA ALA A 29 -15.41 -11.06 -30.27
C ALA A 29 -16.92 -10.99 -30.47
N ARG A 30 -17.50 -12.05 -31.09
CA ARG A 30 -18.94 -12.23 -31.18
C ARG A 30 -19.33 -13.68 -30.87
N VAL A 31 -20.37 -13.83 -30.08
CA VAL A 31 -20.95 -15.14 -29.70
C VAL A 31 -22.42 -15.14 -30.09
N ASN A 32 -22.80 -15.98 -31.06
CA ASN A 32 -24.17 -16.05 -31.57
C ASN A 32 -24.75 -14.68 -32.00
N GLY A 33 -23.89 -13.77 -32.46
CA GLY A 33 -24.27 -12.41 -32.83
C GLY A 33 -24.23 -11.37 -31.70
N ALA A 34 -24.09 -11.77 -30.45
CA ALA A 34 -23.85 -10.85 -29.34
C ALA A 34 -22.39 -10.36 -29.36
N ASP A 35 -22.20 -9.07 -29.20
CA ASP A 35 -20.88 -8.45 -29.17
C ASP A 35 -20.25 -8.65 -27.77
N ILE A 36 -19.00 -9.10 -27.73
CA ILE A 36 -18.12 -9.09 -26.57
C ILE A 36 -17.17 -7.91 -26.76
N LYS A 37 -17.15 -7.00 -25.80
CA LYS A 37 -16.41 -5.75 -25.85
C LYS A 37 -15.17 -5.77 -24.96
N GLN A 38 -14.32 -4.75 -25.09
CA GLN A 38 -13.15 -4.60 -24.22
C GLN A 38 -13.58 -4.45 -22.75
N SER A 39 -14.65 -3.70 -22.47
CA SER A 39 -15.19 -3.55 -21.12
C SER A 39 -15.57 -4.88 -20.45
N ASP A 40 -16.05 -5.87 -21.21
CA ASP A 40 -16.36 -7.19 -20.67
C ASP A 40 -15.10 -7.92 -20.19
N LEU A 41 -13.98 -7.76 -20.95
CA LEU A 41 -12.70 -8.30 -20.54
C LEU A 41 -12.15 -7.58 -19.29
N ASP A 42 -12.36 -6.28 -19.18
CA ASP A 42 -11.91 -5.48 -18.05
C ASP A 42 -12.69 -5.85 -16.76
N PHE A 43 -14.01 -6.10 -16.89
CA PHE A 43 -14.80 -6.64 -15.79
C PHE A 43 -14.33 -8.06 -15.40
N ALA A 44 -14.10 -8.94 -16.37
CA ALA A 44 -13.56 -10.26 -16.10
C ALA A 44 -12.16 -10.18 -15.46
N ALA A 45 -11.33 -9.22 -15.86
CA ALA A 45 -10.02 -9.01 -15.24
C ALA A 45 -10.12 -8.57 -13.78
N SER A 46 -11.12 -7.78 -13.42
CA SER A 46 -11.37 -7.42 -12.02
C SER A 46 -11.83 -8.61 -11.18
N GLU A 47 -12.54 -9.57 -11.78
CA GLU A 47 -13.08 -10.74 -11.09
C GLU A 47 -12.07 -11.88 -10.93
N ILE A 48 -11.42 -12.29 -12.03
CA ILE A 48 -10.52 -13.45 -12.03
C ILE A 48 -9.03 -13.11 -12.22
N GLY A 49 -8.71 -11.86 -12.53
CA GLY A 49 -7.33 -11.38 -12.77
C GLY A 49 -6.34 -11.71 -11.67
N PRO A 50 -6.68 -11.57 -10.37
CA PRO A 50 -5.79 -11.94 -9.28
C PRO A 50 -5.35 -13.41 -9.29
N ARG A 51 -6.18 -14.31 -9.85
CA ARG A 51 -5.85 -15.75 -10.00
C ARG A 51 -4.91 -16.03 -11.17
N LEU A 52 -4.69 -15.05 -12.06
CA LEU A 52 -3.91 -15.17 -13.28
C LEU A 52 -2.48 -14.60 -13.13
N GLY A 53 -1.97 -14.45 -11.91
CA GLY A 53 -0.68 -13.82 -11.62
C GLY A 53 0.52 -14.40 -12.43
N ASN A 54 0.54 -15.71 -12.65
CA ASN A 54 1.64 -16.41 -13.32
C ASN A 54 1.52 -16.48 -14.84
N TYR A 55 0.46 -15.91 -15.43
CA TYR A 55 0.27 -15.92 -16.89
C TYR A 55 0.99 -14.74 -17.54
N THR A 56 1.49 -14.96 -18.77
CA THR A 56 1.96 -13.85 -19.59
C THR A 56 0.80 -12.88 -19.90
N PRO A 57 1.05 -11.59 -20.18
CA PRO A 57 -0.03 -10.65 -20.53
C PRO A 57 -0.91 -11.14 -21.69
N GLN A 58 -0.30 -11.80 -22.69
CA GLN A 58 -1.03 -12.35 -23.83
C GLN A 58 -1.89 -13.56 -23.45
N ASP A 59 -1.38 -14.48 -22.65
CA ASP A 59 -2.15 -15.65 -22.22
C ASP A 59 -3.24 -15.26 -21.25
N ARG A 60 -2.99 -14.27 -20.38
CA ARG A 60 -4.02 -13.68 -19.50
C ARG A 60 -5.20 -13.16 -20.33
N LYS A 61 -4.93 -12.39 -21.39
CA LYS A 61 -5.99 -11.88 -22.28
C LYS A 61 -6.79 -13.00 -22.94
N LYS A 62 -6.14 -14.10 -23.35
CA LYS A 62 -6.84 -15.28 -23.91
C LYS A 62 -7.76 -15.93 -22.90
N VAL A 63 -7.28 -16.14 -21.65
CA VAL A 63 -8.08 -16.75 -20.57
C VAL A 63 -9.29 -15.88 -20.24
N LEU A 64 -9.11 -14.55 -20.15
CA LEU A 64 -10.20 -13.62 -19.92
C LEU A 64 -11.26 -13.68 -21.03
N LEU A 65 -10.82 -13.67 -22.30
CA LEU A 65 -11.74 -13.79 -23.44
C LEU A 65 -12.50 -15.11 -23.40
N GLN A 66 -11.84 -16.22 -23.14
CA GLN A 66 -12.51 -17.53 -23.03
C GLN A 66 -13.54 -17.54 -21.91
N TYR A 67 -13.20 -16.99 -20.73
CA TYR A 67 -14.12 -16.86 -19.60
C TYR A 67 -15.37 -16.05 -19.96
N VAL A 68 -15.22 -14.91 -20.66
CA VAL A 68 -16.36 -14.07 -21.09
C VAL A 68 -17.23 -14.82 -22.12
N ILE A 69 -16.59 -15.52 -23.08
CA ILE A 69 -17.33 -16.34 -24.05
C ILE A 69 -18.15 -17.42 -23.37
N GLU A 70 -17.58 -18.15 -22.41
CA GLU A 70 -18.27 -19.20 -21.67
C GLU A 70 -19.42 -18.62 -20.84
N ASN A 71 -19.24 -17.46 -20.21
CA ASN A 71 -20.31 -16.76 -19.50
C ASN A 71 -21.47 -16.40 -20.42
N GLU A 72 -21.20 -15.86 -21.62
CA GLU A 72 -22.23 -15.50 -22.61
C GLU A 72 -22.99 -16.73 -23.09
N LEU A 73 -22.30 -17.84 -23.38
CA LEU A 73 -22.92 -19.09 -23.79
C LEU A 73 -23.87 -19.63 -22.69
N MET A 74 -23.42 -19.63 -21.44
CA MET A 74 -24.25 -20.10 -20.31
C MET A 74 -25.41 -19.15 -20.04
N ALA A 75 -25.22 -17.84 -20.16
CA ALA A 75 -26.27 -16.85 -20.00
C ALA A 75 -27.37 -17.04 -21.06
N THR A 76 -26.98 -17.20 -22.33
CA THR A 76 -27.93 -17.47 -23.44
C THR A 76 -28.71 -18.78 -23.22
N ALA A 77 -28.06 -19.84 -22.78
CA ALA A 77 -28.72 -21.11 -22.46
C ALA A 77 -29.72 -20.93 -21.28
N ALA A 78 -29.31 -20.24 -20.23
CA ALA A 78 -30.17 -19.97 -19.07
C ALA A 78 -31.42 -19.15 -19.45
N GLN A 79 -31.29 -18.17 -20.35
CA GLN A 79 -32.42 -17.41 -20.89
C GLN A 79 -33.35 -18.28 -21.71
N THR A 80 -32.82 -19.20 -22.54
CA THR A 80 -33.58 -20.14 -23.32
C THR A 80 -34.42 -21.04 -22.40
N ASP A 81 -33.85 -21.48 -21.29
CA ASP A 81 -34.54 -22.28 -20.26
C ASP A 81 -35.43 -21.44 -19.32
N SER A 82 -35.54 -20.11 -19.57
CA SER A 82 -36.35 -19.18 -18.77
C SER A 82 -35.92 -19.10 -17.28
N LEU A 83 -34.64 -19.37 -16.96
CA LEU A 83 -34.11 -19.27 -15.59
C LEU A 83 -34.03 -17.83 -15.10
N ASP A 84 -33.96 -16.86 -16.01
CA ASP A 84 -34.03 -15.43 -15.76
C ASP A 84 -35.35 -14.95 -15.17
N LYS A 85 -36.43 -15.77 -15.29
CA LYS A 85 -37.78 -15.48 -14.77
C LYS A 85 -38.00 -16.00 -13.34
N ALA A 86 -37.04 -16.73 -12.78
CA ALA A 86 -37.14 -17.22 -11.42
C ALA A 86 -37.07 -16.05 -10.42
N ASP A 87 -37.88 -16.08 -9.36
CA ASP A 87 -37.92 -15.02 -8.32
C ASP A 87 -36.52 -14.77 -7.69
N SER A 88 -35.77 -15.86 -7.45
CA SER A 88 -34.39 -15.79 -6.92
C SER A 88 -33.43 -15.06 -7.84
N PHE A 89 -33.67 -15.08 -9.17
CA PHE A 89 -32.82 -14.41 -10.14
C PHE A 89 -32.91 -12.88 -10.02
N SER A 90 -34.14 -12.35 -9.97
CA SER A 90 -34.36 -10.91 -9.82
C SER A 90 -33.72 -10.33 -8.54
N GLY A 91 -33.79 -11.07 -7.44
CA GLY A 91 -33.13 -10.72 -6.17
C GLY A 91 -31.61 -10.66 -6.31
N ARG A 92 -31.02 -11.62 -7.03
CA ARG A 92 -29.59 -11.69 -7.30
C ARG A 92 -29.11 -10.51 -8.18
N VAL A 93 -29.86 -10.21 -9.25
CA VAL A 93 -29.56 -9.06 -10.13
C VAL A 93 -29.55 -7.77 -9.32
N LYS A 94 -30.57 -7.50 -8.50
CA LYS A 94 -30.63 -6.32 -7.63
C LYS A 94 -29.48 -6.24 -6.62
N TYR A 95 -29.02 -7.39 -6.14
CA TYR A 95 -27.84 -7.43 -5.25
C TYR A 95 -26.57 -7.01 -5.99
N HIS A 96 -26.32 -7.55 -7.19
CA HIS A 96 -25.15 -7.21 -8.01
C HIS A 96 -25.19 -5.75 -8.50
N GLU A 97 -26.40 -5.24 -8.86
CA GLU A 97 -26.58 -3.82 -9.18
C GLU A 97 -26.16 -2.90 -8.02
N ARG A 98 -26.62 -3.18 -6.79
CA ARG A 98 -26.22 -2.41 -5.62
C ARG A 98 -24.71 -2.48 -5.35
N ARG A 99 -24.13 -3.66 -5.59
CA ARG A 99 -22.68 -3.83 -5.49
C ARG A 99 -21.94 -2.97 -6.52
N ALA A 100 -22.35 -3.01 -7.78
CA ALA A 100 -21.75 -2.19 -8.84
C ALA A 100 -21.88 -0.68 -8.54
N LEU A 101 -23.04 -0.23 -8.03
CA LEU A 101 -23.22 1.16 -7.61
C LEU A 101 -22.31 1.55 -6.43
N ARG A 102 -22.12 0.64 -5.47
CA ARG A 102 -21.18 0.83 -4.36
C ARG A 102 -19.75 1.01 -4.91
N ASP A 103 -19.33 0.12 -5.79
CA ASP A 103 -17.98 0.11 -6.36
C ASP A 103 -17.74 1.40 -7.17
N ALA A 104 -18.67 1.78 -8.05
CA ALA A 104 -18.60 3.03 -8.80
C ALA A 104 -18.57 4.27 -7.88
N TYR A 105 -19.30 4.25 -6.76
CA TYR A 105 -19.25 5.34 -5.78
C TYR A 105 -17.90 5.38 -5.07
N PHE A 106 -17.36 4.20 -4.70
CA PHE A 106 -16.04 4.11 -4.08
C PHE A 106 -14.96 4.67 -5.00
N ASP A 107 -14.93 4.24 -6.25
CA ASP A 107 -13.93 4.68 -7.23
C ASP A 107 -13.99 6.21 -7.41
N LEU A 108 -15.16 6.74 -7.77
CA LEU A 108 -15.30 8.15 -8.15
C LEU A 108 -15.28 9.13 -6.97
N LYS A 109 -15.76 8.72 -5.78
CA LYS A 109 -15.94 9.63 -4.63
C LYS A 109 -14.93 9.44 -3.53
N ILE A 110 -14.21 8.31 -3.55
CA ILE A 110 -13.22 7.99 -2.53
C ILE A 110 -11.84 7.87 -3.17
N HIS A 111 -11.64 6.87 -4.02
CA HIS A 111 -10.34 6.58 -4.63
C HIS A 111 -9.83 7.75 -5.50
N ASP A 112 -10.59 8.15 -6.51
CA ASP A 112 -10.20 9.21 -7.45
C ASP A 112 -10.22 10.61 -6.83
N ALA A 113 -10.87 10.76 -5.67
CA ALA A 113 -10.85 11.99 -4.91
C ALA A 113 -9.55 12.19 -4.12
N VAL A 114 -8.75 11.13 -3.93
CA VAL A 114 -7.43 11.20 -3.30
C VAL A 114 -6.38 11.52 -4.37
N THR A 115 -5.70 12.64 -4.21
CA THR A 115 -4.73 13.12 -5.20
C THR A 115 -3.28 12.89 -4.74
N GLU A 116 -2.37 12.76 -5.70
CA GLU A 116 -0.92 12.73 -5.41
C GLU A 116 -0.46 14.01 -4.70
N ALA A 117 -1.09 15.15 -4.98
CA ALA A 117 -0.79 16.41 -4.31
C ALA A 117 -1.12 16.35 -2.81
N GLU A 118 -2.23 15.71 -2.42
CA GLU A 118 -2.56 15.49 -1.01
C GLU A 118 -1.58 14.53 -0.34
N ALA A 119 -1.21 13.44 -1.02
CA ALA A 119 -0.20 12.51 -0.53
C ALA A 119 1.16 13.22 -0.33
N LYS A 120 1.56 14.06 -1.28
CA LYS A 120 2.79 14.85 -1.17
C LYS A 120 2.74 15.84 0.00
N LYS A 121 1.61 16.49 0.22
CA LYS A 121 1.43 17.40 1.35
C LYS A 121 1.59 16.67 2.69
N ILE A 122 0.96 15.49 2.85
CA ILE A 122 1.09 14.67 4.06
C ILE A 122 2.55 14.22 4.26
N TYR A 123 3.22 13.80 3.18
CA TYR A 123 4.62 13.45 3.21
C TYR A 123 5.48 14.63 3.71
N ASP A 124 5.34 15.81 3.11
CA ASP A 124 6.13 16.99 3.47
C ASP A 124 5.90 17.41 4.93
N GLU A 125 4.65 17.37 5.39
CA GLU A 125 4.30 17.65 6.78
C GLU A 125 4.93 16.64 7.75
N LYS A 126 4.87 15.35 7.44
CA LYS A 126 5.45 14.29 8.28
C LYS A 126 6.98 14.35 8.26
N ILE A 127 7.58 14.44 7.08
CA ILE A 127 9.05 14.52 6.93
C ILE A 127 9.61 15.80 7.58
N GLY A 128 8.91 16.94 7.43
CA GLY A 128 9.32 18.18 8.07
C GLY A 128 9.30 18.15 9.62
N GLN A 129 8.51 17.22 10.20
CA GLN A 129 8.44 17.00 11.64
C GLN A 129 9.46 15.97 12.15
N LEU A 130 9.97 15.10 11.26
CA LEU A 130 10.96 14.10 11.63
C LEU A 130 12.34 14.76 11.76
N LYS A 131 12.98 14.52 12.90
CA LYS A 131 14.40 14.75 13.03
C LYS A 131 15.10 13.47 12.59
N PRO A 132 15.97 13.52 11.57
CA PRO A 132 16.75 12.36 11.19
C PRO A 132 17.47 11.80 12.42
N GLU A 133 17.31 10.53 12.68
CA GLU A 133 18.09 9.87 13.72
C GLU A 133 19.51 9.60 13.20
N GLN A 134 20.47 9.63 14.10
CA GLN A 134 21.84 9.33 13.74
C GLN A 134 22.01 7.83 13.54
N GLU A 135 22.67 7.43 12.46
CA GLU A 135 23.18 6.09 12.20
C GLU A 135 24.69 6.02 12.34
N VAL A 136 25.17 4.90 12.83
CA VAL A 136 26.59 4.61 12.99
C VAL A 136 26.97 3.42 12.13
N HIS A 137 27.98 3.57 11.27
CA HIS A 137 28.66 2.46 10.62
C HIS A 137 29.81 2.02 11.51
N ALA A 138 29.78 0.79 11.97
CA ALA A 138 30.80 0.29 12.87
C ALA A 138 31.29 -1.11 12.47
N ARG A 139 32.52 -1.38 12.91
CA ARG A 139 33.10 -2.72 12.95
C ARG A 139 33.21 -3.17 14.37
N HIS A 140 33.16 -4.49 14.60
CA HIS A 140 33.44 -5.04 15.93
C HIS A 140 34.31 -6.30 15.89
N ILE A 141 34.93 -6.58 17.02
CA ILE A 141 35.63 -7.83 17.31
C ILE A 141 35.03 -8.37 18.59
N LEU A 142 34.41 -9.57 18.53
CA LEU A 142 33.81 -10.24 19.68
C LEU A 142 34.77 -11.32 20.18
N VAL A 143 35.11 -11.29 21.46
CA VAL A 143 35.95 -12.30 22.13
C VAL A 143 35.27 -12.78 23.42
N ALA A 144 35.82 -13.90 24.02
CA ALA A 144 35.17 -14.48 25.19
C ALA A 144 35.46 -13.72 26.48
N THR A 145 36.67 -13.24 26.63
CA THR A 145 37.18 -12.70 27.89
C THR A 145 37.65 -11.27 27.77
N GLU A 146 37.65 -10.57 28.91
CA GLU A 146 38.17 -9.20 28.97
C GLU A 146 39.62 -9.11 28.60
N ASP A 147 40.43 -10.11 29.00
CA ASP A 147 41.86 -10.13 28.72
C ASP A 147 42.16 -10.28 27.22
N GLU A 148 41.37 -11.10 26.49
CA GLU A 148 41.43 -11.16 25.04
C GLU A 148 41.03 -9.82 24.41
N ALA A 149 40.02 -9.15 24.92
CA ALA A 149 39.63 -7.85 24.41
C ALA A 149 40.71 -6.77 24.66
N LYS A 150 41.40 -6.81 25.81
CA LYS A 150 42.54 -5.93 26.08
C LYS A 150 43.72 -6.20 25.14
N GLU A 151 44.02 -7.49 24.87
CA GLU A 151 45.05 -7.89 23.89
C GLU A 151 44.69 -7.29 22.50
N VAL A 152 43.46 -7.47 22.04
CA VAL A 152 42.99 -6.89 20.78
C VAL A 152 43.15 -5.36 20.76
N ALA A 153 42.75 -4.69 21.82
CA ALA A 153 42.89 -3.24 21.93
C ALA A 153 44.37 -2.78 21.86
N GLU A 154 45.28 -3.51 22.48
CA GLU A 154 46.73 -3.22 22.42
C GLU A 154 47.33 -3.45 21.02
N ARG A 155 46.85 -4.47 20.29
CA ARG A 155 47.27 -4.70 18.88
C ARG A 155 46.78 -3.56 18.00
N LEU A 156 45.54 -3.12 18.17
CA LEU A 156 44.98 -1.98 17.42
C LEU A 156 45.70 -0.68 17.72
N LYS A 157 46.11 -0.41 18.97
CA LYS A 157 46.95 0.74 19.36
C LYS A 157 48.32 0.73 18.68
N LYS A 158 48.87 -0.47 18.39
CA LYS A 158 50.14 -0.64 17.64
C LYS A 158 49.97 -0.44 16.13
N GLY A 159 48.75 -0.19 15.65
CA GLY A 159 48.45 0.07 14.26
C GLY A 159 48.17 -1.15 13.41
N GLU A 160 47.90 -2.32 14.04
CA GLU A 160 47.46 -3.49 13.30
C GLU A 160 46.06 -3.26 12.69
N ASP A 161 45.82 -3.87 11.52
CA ASP A 161 44.59 -3.68 10.79
C ASP A 161 43.39 -4.35 11.50
N PHE A 162 42.32 -3.60 11.69
CA PHE A 162 41.13 -4.03 12.42
C PHE A 162 40.47 -5.28 11.78
N ALA A 163 40.34 -5.29 10.45
CA ALA A 163 39.68 -6.40 9.74
C ALA A 163 40.52 -7.68 9.82
N THR A 164 41.84 -7.55 9.83
CA THR A 164 42.78 -8.65 10.01
C THR A 164 42.62 -9.28 11.39
N ILE A 165 42.61 -8.46 12.45
CA ILE A 165 42.40 -8.97 13.82
C ILE A 165 40.99 -9.55 13.97
N ALA A 166 39.97 -8.96 13.36
CA ALA A 166 38.60 -9.48 13.38
C ALA A 166 38.53 -10.89 12.78
N LYS A 167 39.16 -11.11 11.61
CA LYS A 167 39.24 -12.43 10.96
C LYS A 167 39.98 -13.49 11.80
N GLU A 168 40.99 -13.04 12.55
CA GLU A 168 41.81 -13.93 13.39
C GLU A 168 41.15 -14.30 14.73
N LYS A 169 40.55 -13.31 15.39
CA LYS A 169 40.16 -13.38 16.81
C LYS A 169 38.66 -13.34 17.08
N SER A 170 37.87 -12.78 16.15
CA SER A 170 36.43 -12.58 16.42
C SER A 170 35.69 -13.89 16.45
N LYS A 171 34.82 -14.07 17.45
CA LYS A 171 33.84 -15.15 17.54
C LYS A 171 32.62 -14.89 16.67
N ASP A 172 32.38 -13.66 16.27
CA ASP A 172 31.35 -13.33 15.29
C ASP A 172 31.96 -13.48 13.88
N THR A 173 31.53 -14.54 13.19
CA THR A 173 31.98 -14.84 11.82
C THR A 173 30.97 -14.36 10.77
N SER A 174 29.84 -13.81 11.17
CA SER A 174 28.78 -13.33 10.26
C SER A 174 29.17 -12.01 9.59
N ALA A 175 30.02 -11.21 10.24
CA ALA A 175 30.47 -9.91 9.77
C ALA A 175 31.88 -10.03 9.17
N GLU A 176 32.02 -9.92 7.85
CA GLU A 176 33.33 -10.00 7.20
C GLU A 176 34.27 -8.88 7.65
N GLY A 177 35.40 -9.24 8.28
CA GLY A 177 36.31 -8.26 8.90
C GLY A 177 35.66 -7.44 10.01
N GLY A 178 34.61 -7.99 10.63
CA GLY A 178 33.86 -7.38 11.71
C GLY A 178 32.88 -6.28 11.29
N ASP A 179 32.60 -6.10 9.99
CA ASP A 179 31.75 -5.03 9.48
C ASP A 179 30.27 -5.29 9.74
N LEU A 180 29.61 -4.39 10.48
CA LEU A 180 28.19 -4.47 10.83
C LEU A 180 27.30 -3.59 9.93
N GLY A 181 27.91 -2.78 9.05
CA GLY A 181 27.19 -1.79 8.30
C GLY A 181 26.66 -0.64 9.17
N PHE A 182 25.66 0.10 8.64
CA PHE A 182 24.99 1.16 9.38
C PHE A 182 23.85 0.58 10.25
N PHE A 183 23.77 1.09 11.47
CA PHE A 183 22.65 0.81 12.38
C PHE A 183 22.25 2.06 13.15
N GLY A 184 20.96 2.16 13.44
CA GLY A 184 20.35 3.18 14.28
C GLY A 184 20.22 2.73 15.74
N ARG A 185 19.69 3.62 16.59
CA ARG A 185 19.39 3.27 17.98
C ARG A 185 18.28 2.23 18.06
N GLY A 186 18.35 1.36 19.08
CA GLY A 186 17.41 0.26 19.30
C GLY A 186 17.67 -1.00 18.48
N GLN A 187 18.67 -1.00 17.59
CA GLN A 187 18.99 -2.15 16.74
C GLN A 187 20.07 -3.06 17.33
N MET A 188 20.84 -2.57 18.31
CA MET A 188 21.91 -3.30 18.96
C MET A 188 21.67 -3.44 20.46
N LEU A 189 22.39 -4.33 21.12
CA LEU A 189 22.34 -4.43 22.57
C LEU A 189 22.79 -3.12 23.20
N LYS A 190 22.07 -2.68 24.22
CA LYS A 190 22.24 -1.35 24.82
C LYS A 190 23.69 -1.01 25.21
N PRO A 191 24.51 -1.88 25.87
CA PRO A 191 25.89 -1.55 26.17
C PRO A 191 26.74 -1.34 24.91
N PHE A 192 26.53 -2.12 23.86
CA PHE A 192 27.19 -1.98 22.57
C PHE A 192 26.78 -0.66 21.88
N GLU A 193 25.49 -0.39 21.82
CA GLU A 193 24.92 0.81 21.22
C GLU A 193 25.45 2.07 21.90
N ASP A 194 25.35 2.13 23.23
CA ASP A 194 25.82 3.29 24.01
C ASP A 194 27.30 3.58 23.73
N ALA A 195 28.14 2.53 23.67
CA ALA A 195 29.55 2.69 23.34
C ALA A 195 29.78 3.16 21.91
N ALA A 196 29.10 2.56 20.92
CA ALA A 196 29.23 2.93 19.51
C ALA A 196 28.81 4.40 19.24
N PHE A 197 27.66 4.81 19.81
CA PHE A 197 27.17 6.17 19.63
C PHE A 197 27.96 7.23 20.40
N ALA A 198 28.70 6.85 21.47
CA ALA A 198 29.58 7.77 22.20
C ALA A 198 30.92 8.06 21.50
N LEU A 199 31.36 7.18 20.58
CA LEU A 199 32.60 7.34 19.82
C LEU A 199 32.43 8.30 18.64
N ASP A 200 33.46 9.02 18.28
CA ASP A 200 33.53 9.74 17.00
C ASP A 200 33.95 8.80 15.85
N ALA A 201 33.75 9.23 14.60
CA ALA A 201 34.22 8.50 13.44
C ALA A 201 35.74 8.30 13.50
N GLY A 202 36.19 7.08 13.23
CA GLY A 202 37.58 6.64 13.32
C GLY A 202 38.02 6.18 14.73
N GLN A 203 37.22 6.40 15.76
CA GLN A 203 37.57 6.00 17.12
C GLN A 203 37.28 4.52 17.42
N ILE A 204 38.04 3.97 18.36
CA ILE A 204 37.92 2.60 18.84
C ILE A 204 37.53 2.65 20.33
N SER A 205 36.61 1.76 20.72
CA SER A 205 36.15 1.67 22.12
C SER A 205 37.19 1.05 23.06
N ALA A 206 37.02 1.28 24.35
CA ALA A 206 37.48 0.33 25.36
C ALA A 206 36.71 -1.00 25.22
N PRO A 207 37.16 -2.12 25.87
CA PRO A 207 36.40 -3.35 25.93
C PRO A 207 34.98 -3.12 26.48
N VAL A 208 33.98 -3.57 25.73
CA VAL A 208 32.55 -3.42 26.07
C VAL A 208 31.95 -4.80 26.33
N GLN A 209 31.39 -5.01 27.52
CA GLN A 209 30.77 -6.28 27.90
C GLN A 209 29.30 -6.34 27.47
N THR A 210 28.91 -7.48 26.88
CA THR A 210 27.50 -7.85 26.61
C THR A 210 27.25 -9.29 27.03
N GLN A 211 26.03 -9.76 26.86
CA GLN A 211 25.69 -11.16 27.11
C GLN A 211 26.41 -12.17 26.17
N PHE A 212 26.96 -11.71 25.06
CA PHE A 212 27.68 -12.55 24.08
C PHE A 212 29.17 -12.62 24.34
N GLY A 213 29.71 -11.77 25.18
CA GLY A 213 31.14 -11.66 25.47
C GLY A 213 31.61 -10.20 25.49
N TRP A 214 32.86 -9.99 25.10
CA TRP A 214 33.52 -8.71 25.09
C TRP A 214 33.74 -8.23 23.65
N HIS A 215 33.40 -6.97 23.41
CA HIS A 215 33.49 -6.34 22.10
C HIS A 215 34.52 -5.20 22.11
N ILE A 216 35.32 -5.15 21.04
CA ILE A 216 36.03 -3.93 20.65
C ILE A 216 35.31 -3.36 19.45
N ILE A 217 34.89 -2.12 19.52
CA ILE A 217 34.06 -1.45 18.51
C ILE A 217 34.88 -0.34 17.85
N LYS A 218 34.88 -0.26 16.53
CA LYS A 218 35.41 0.84 15.77
C LYS A 218 34.30 1.51 14.99
N VAL A 219 34.11 2.81 15.15
CA VAL A 219 33.17 3.60 14.35
C VAL A 219 33.89 4.03 13.09
N GLU A 220 33.35 3.66 11.91
CA GLU A 220 33.88 4.07 10.62
C GLU A 220 33.27 5.40 10.18
N GLU A 221 31.95 5.55 10.33
CA GLU A 221 31.20 6.72 9.88
C GLU A 221 29.99 6.98 10.77
N LYS A 222 29.59 8.24 10.88
CA LYS A 222 28.29 8.67 11.44
C LYS A 222 27.57 9.50 10.42
N ARG A 223 26.28 9.26 10.25
CA ARG A 223 25.43 10.03 9.34
C ARG A 223 24.03 10.18 9.92
N ASP A 224 23.31 11.14 9.41
CA ASP A 224 21.87 11.20 9.63
C ASP A 224 21.17 10.16 8.75
N GLN A 225 20.20 9.45 9.31
CA GLN A 225 19.38 8.48 8.60
C GLN A 225 18.73 9.15 7.39
N LYS A 226 18.84 8.51 6.24
CA LYS A 226 18.14 8.99 5.05
C LYS A 226 16.64 8.68 5.20
N LEU A 227 15.85 9.73 5.31
CA LEU A 227 14.40 9.58 5.26
C LEU A 227 13.98 9.06 3.88
N PRO A 228 12.96 8.20 3.81
CA PRO A 228 12.51 7.64 2.53
C PRO A 228 12.05 8.76 1.59
N ALA A 229 12.43 8.69 0.32
CA ALA A 229 11.93 9.61 -0.69
C ALA A 229 10.42 9.44 -0.90
N PHE A 230 9.74 10.51 -1.34
CA PHE A 230 8.30 10.48 -1.57
C PHE A 230 7.86 9.31 -2.47
N ASP A 231 8.58 9.08 -3.58
CA ASP A 231 8.25 8.01 -4.53
C ASP A 231 8.31 6.60 -3.92
N GLN A 232 9.10 6.42 -2.85
CA GLN A 232 9.22 5.13 -2.16
C GLN A 232 8.02 4.84 -1.24
N VAL A 233 7.33 5.88 -0.79
CA VAL A 233 6.23 5.77 0.19
C VAL A 233 4.90 6.30 -0.35
N LYS A 234 4.88 6.85 -1.55
CA LYS A 234 3.71 7.48 -2.17
C LYS A 234 2.50 6.57 -2.16
N GLU A 235 2.63 5.36 -2.66
CA GLU A 235 1.52 4.40 -2.75
C GLU A 235 0.96 4.03 -1.36
N ALA A 236 1.82 3.88 -0.37
CA ALA A 236 1.39 3.61 1.00
C ALA A 236 0.63 4.80 1.61
N ILE A 237 1.06 6.03 1.31
CA ILE A 237 0.37 7.25 1.76
C ILE A 237 -1.00 7.36 1.07
N ILE A 238 -1.06 7.13 -0.25
CA ILE A 238 -2.32 7.14 -1.01
C ILE A 238 -3.29 6.10 -0.46
N ALA A 239 -2.84 4.86 -0.25
CA ALA A 239 -3.67 3.80 0.33
C ALA A 239 -4.22 4.19 1.71
N GLN A 240 -3.39 4.79 2.58
CA GLN A 240 -3.84 5.30 3.87
C GLN A 240 -4.89 6.41 3.73
N LEU A 241 -4.70 7.35 2.81
CA LEU A 241 -5.66 8.44 2.56
C LEU A 241 -6.98 7.91 2.01
N VAL A 242 -6.95 6.95 1.10
CA VAL A 242 -8.15 6.28 0.56
C VAL A 242 -8.93 5.58 1.68
N GLN A 243 -8.23 4.83 2.55
CA GLN A 243 -8.87 4.17 3.70
C GLN A 243 -9.50 5.21 4.65
N GLN A 244 -8.80 6.29 4.96
CA GLN A 244 -9.30 7.35 5.81
C GLN A 244 -10.53 8.04 5.19
N LYS A 245 -10.48 8.33 3.89
CA LYS A 245 -11.58 8.91 3.13
C LYS A 245 -12.79 7.98 3.07
N ALA A 246 -12.55 6.69 2.86
CA ALA A 246 -13.61 5.68 2.89
C ALA A 246 -14.32 5.64 4.24
N GLN A 247 -13.57 5.64 5.34
CA GLN A 247 -14.12 5.66 6.69
C GLN A 247 -14.95 6.93 6.95
N GLU A 248 -14.45 8.11 6.54
CA GLU A 248 -15.15 9.38 6.66
C GLU A 248 -16.49 9.35 5.90
N VAL A 249 -16.45 8.94 4.63
CA VAL A 249 -17.63 8.87 3.76
C VAL A 249 -18.67 7.89 4.31
N VAL A 250 -18.25 6.68 4.68
CA VAL A 250 -19.16 5.66 5.23
C VAL A 250 -19.78 6.12 6.54
N THR A 251 -19.00 6.76 7.43
CA THR A 251 -19.51 7.32 8.67
C THR A 251 -20.58 8.40 8.37
N GLY A 252 -20.28 9.35 7.50
CA GLY A 252 -21.23 10.40 7.13
C GLY A 252 -22.51 9.84 6.49
N LEU A 253 -22.41 8.80 5.63
CA LEU A 253 -23.58 8.14 5.06
C LEU A 253 -24.42 7.42 6.13
N ARG A 254 -23.77 6.79 7.11
CA ARG A 254 -24.45 6.11 8.22
C ARG A 254 -25.19 7.11 9.13
N ASP A 255 -24.54 8.21 9.45
CA ASP A 255 -25.10 9.26 10.32
C ASP A 255 -26.33 9.94 9.69
N ALA A 256 -26.33 10.06 8.37
CA ALA A 256 -27.46 10.62 7.61
C ALA A 256 -28.57 9.59 7.37
N ALA A 257 -28.34 8.29 7.58
CA ALA A 257 -29.29 7.23 7.26
C ALA A 257 -30.17 6.86 8.47
N LYS A 258 -31.44 6.56 8.22
CA LYS A 258 -32.28 5.86 9.20
C LYS A 258 -32.05 4.35 9.07
N ILE A 259 -31.22 3.79 9.95
CA ILE A 259 -30.91 2.35 9.97
C ILE A 259 -31.74 1.70 11.06
N GLU A 260 -32.51 0.67 10.68
CA GLU A 260 -33.31 -0.12 11.61
C GLU A 260 -32.98 -1.61 11.41
N VAL A 261 -32.44 -2.24 12.45
CA VAL A 261 -32.19 -3.68 12.48
C VAL A 261 -33.42 -4.37 13.04
N VAL A 262 -34.17 -5.02 12.16
CA VAL A 262 -35.46 -5.64 12.52
C VAL A 262 -35.32 -7.06 13.09
N ASP A 263 -34.21 -7.75 12.80
CA ASP A 263 -33.92 -9.06 13.40
C ASP A 263 -33.48 -8.87 14.88
N PRO A 264 -34.18 -9.49 15.85
CA PRO A 264 -33.91 -9.24 17.27
C PRO A 264 -32.55 -9.78 17.75
N GLU A 265 -32.07 -10.89 17.17
CA GLU A 265 -30.78 -11.48 17.56
C GLU A 265 -29.62 -10.65 17.03
N LEU A 266 -29.69 -10.24 15.76
CA LEU A 266 -28.70 -9.35 15.15
C LEU A 266 -28.70 -7.98 15.84
N LYS A 267 -29.87 -7.42 16.16
CA LYS A 267 -29.96 -6.17 16.89
C LYS A 267 -29.25 -6.25 18.24
N LYS A 268 -29.55 -7.31 19.03
CA LYS A 268 -28.90 -7.53 20.33
C LYS A 268 -27.38 -7.68 20.16
N ALA A 269 -26.91 -8.46 19.18
CA ALA A 269 -25.49 -8.67 18.96
C ALA A 269 -24.77 -7.35 18.60
N MET A 270 -25.40 -6.49 17.80
CA MET A 270 -24.85 -5.17 17.45
C MET A 270 -24.83 -4.21 18.63
N ASP A 271 -25.91 -4.18 19.42
CA ASP A 271 -25.99 -3.37 20.64
C ASP A 271 -24.93 -3.81 21.66
N ASP A 272 -24.74 -5.12 21.87
CA ASP A 272 -23.71 -5.67 22.75
C ASP A 272 -22.27 -5.36 22.28
N ALA A 273 -22.03 -5.37 20.96
CA ALA A 273 -20.73 -4.99 20.38
C ALA A 273 -20.44 -3.50 20.56
N ALA A 274 -21.42 -2.64 20.34
CA ALA A 274 -21.31 -1.21 20.56
C ALA A 274 -21.03 -0.86 22.04
N ALA A 275 -21.69 -1.55 22.99
CA ALA A 275 -21.48 -1.36 24.43
C ALA A 275 -20.08 -1.78 24.91
N LYS A 276 -19.42 -2.73 24.21
CA LYS A 276 -18.07 -3.20 24.55
C LYS A 276 -16.95 -2.34 23.96
N GLY A 277 -17.28 -1.21 23.30
CA GLY A 277 -16.28 -0.36 22.65
C GLY A 277 -15.66 -1.04 21.42
N GLY A 278 -16.25 -2.11 20.92
CA GLY A 278 -15.93 -2.69 19.64
C GLY A 278 -16.16 -1.61 18.58
N GLY A 279 -15.13 -1.33 17.80
CA GLY A 279 -15.15 -0.33 16.75
C GLY A 279 -16.44 -0.42 15.95
N ALA A 280 -16.92 0.69 15.42
CA ALA A 280 -18.13 0.72 14.62
C ALA A 280 -18.15 -0.49 13.69
N PRO A 281 -19.28 -1.21 13.55
CA PRO A 281 -19.40 -2.32 12.60
C PRO A 281 -19.29 -1.74 11.19
N GLY A 282 -18.10 -1.62 10.69
CA GLY A 282 -17.80 -0.90 9.47
C GLY A 282 -16.45 -1.26 8.86
N GLU A 283 -15.64 -2.03 9.54
CA GLU A 283 -14.53 -2.68 8.87
C GLU A 283 -15.13 -3.84 8.06
N LEU A 284 -15.58 -3.50 6.85
CA LEU A 284 -15.88 -4.55 5.87
C LEU A 284 -14.62 -5.40 5.76
N PRO A 285 -14.74 -6.76 5.82
CA PRO A 285 -13.59 -7.59 5.50
C PRO A 285 -13.04 -7.08 4.18
N ALA A 286 -11.73 -6.83 4.15
CA ALA A 286 -11.05 -6.36 2.95
C ALA A 286 -11.56 -7.20 1.78
N ASP A 287 -12.07 -6.53 0.76
CA ASP A 287 -12.52 -7.24 -0.45
C ASP A 287 -11.29 -7.96 -0.97
N PRO A 288 -11.26 -9.30 -1.02
CA PRO A 288 -10.08 -10.04 -1.47
C PRO A 288 -9.68 -9.70 -2.91
N SER A 289 -10.47 -8.91 -3.62
CA SER A 289 -10.15 -8.38 -4.95
C SER A 289 -9.25 -7.13 -4.90
N VAL A 290 -9.07 -6.47 -3.73
CA VAL A 290 -8.27 -5.24 -3.60
C VAL A 290 -6.85 -5.50 -3.08
N ASP A 291 -6.60 -6.66 -2.45
CA ASP A 291 -5.28 -7.02 -1.90
C ASP A 291 -4.25 -7.47 -2.97
N GLY A 292 -4.59 -7.44 -4.25
CA GLY A 292 -3.72 -7.85 -5.37
C GLY A 292 -2.75 -6.78 -5.90
N ALA A 293 -2.76 -5.55 -5.42
CA ALA A 293 -2.01 -4.44 -6.02
C ALA A 293 -0.79 -3.97 -5.21
N GLY A 294 -0.20 -4.82 -4.38
CA GLY A 294 0.94 -4.37 -3.60
C GLY A 294 1.81 -5.46 -3.01
N ASN A 295 2.49 -6.23 -3.84
CA ASN A 295 3.81 -6.81 -3.54
C ASN A 295 4.37 -7.53 -4.77
N ASN A 296 5.19 -6.83 -5.50
CA ASN A 296 6.40 -7.33 -6.17
C ASN A 296 7.37 -6.18 -6.40
#